data_28007257212291d3e9cd19dcca9d1178
#
_entry.id   28007257212291d3e9cd19dcca9d1178
#
_cell.length_a   1.000
_cell.length_b   1.000
_cell.length_c   1.000
_cell.angle_alpha   90.00
_cell.angle_beta   90.00
_cell.angle_gamma   90.00
#
_symmetry.space_group_name_H-M   'P 1'
#
loop_
_entity.id
_entity.type
_entity.pdbx_description
1 polymer ?
#
loop_
_entity_poly.entity_id
_entity_poly.type
_entity_poly.pdbx_seq_one_letter_code
_entity_poly.pdbx_strand_id
1 'polypeptide(L)'
;GKIAPNLTRTLDSMSIMVNGAPVVSVPIAICLFFMMYPIMVKIDFGKMVKASENLKPVILTLVVNWGIKPFTMFGIATLFLGVFFKDLLPGTEMIKEGTEVELYRSYISGAILLGIAPCTAMVLVWSFLAKGNQGLTLIMVAVNSLLMIALYGLLGRWLLGVNQMPVP
;
A
#
# COMPACT_ATOMS: atom_id res chain seq x y z
N GLY A 1 1.50 -0.34 20.22
CA GLY A 1 1.64 0.81 21.09
C GLY A 1 1.66 0.55 22.59
N LYS A 2 1.16 -0.58 23.15
CA LYS A 2 1.09 -0.78 24.62
C LYS A 2 2.43 -1.15 25.26
N ILE A 3 3.41 -1.64 24.51
CA ILE A 3 4.69 -2.17 25.04
C ILE A 3 5.72 -1.04 25.28
N ALA A 4 5.69 0.03 24.49
CA ALA A 4 6.65 1.14 24.63
C ALA A 4 5.97 2.48 24.26
N PRO A 5 5.14 3.05 25.12
CA PRO A 5 4.43 4.30 24.84
C PRO A 5 5.36 5.50 24.65
N ASN A 6 6.54 5.48 25.25
CA ASN A 6 7.52 6.54 25.11
C ASN A 6 8.21 6.50 23.73
N LEU A 7 8.43 5.30 23.16
CA LEU A 7 9.04 5.15 21.85
C LEU A 7 8.11 5.67 20.74
N THR A 8 6.82 5.36 20.82
CA THR A 8 5.83 5.88 19.86
C THR A 8 5.73 7.39 19.93
N ARG A 9 5.69 7.99 21.12
CA ARG A 9 5.66 9.45 21.27
C ARG A 9 6.91 10.13 20.71
N THR A 10 8.08 9.53 20.88
CA THR A 10 9.34 10.06 20.35
C THR A 10 9.36 9.95 18.81
N LEU A 11 8.87 8.85 18.25
CA LEU A 11 8.76 8.67 16.79
C LEU A 11 7.72 9.63 16.17
N ASP A 12 6.60 9.87 16.86
CA ASP A 12 5.57 10.82 16.43
C ASP A 12 6.07 12.28 16.50
N SER A 13 6.88 12.62 17.50
CA SER A 13 7.48 13.96 17.60
C SER A 13 8.50 14.26 16.49
N MET A 14 9.09 13.21 15.87
CA MET A 14 10.01 13.31 14.73
C MET A 14 9.30 13.15 13.38
N SER A 15 7.97 13.17 13.35
CA SER A 15 7.21 13.10 12.11
C SER A 15 7.05 14.47 11.45
N ILE A 16 7.10 14.51 10.12
CA ILE A 16 6.80 15.71 9.34
C ILE A 16 5.28 15.89 9.35
N MET A 17 4.81 16.96 9.95
CA MET A 17 3.40 17.32 10.00
C MET A 17 3.01 18.14 8.76
N VAL A 18 2.02 17.67 8.01
CA VAL A 18 1.40 18.45 6.92
C VAL A 18 -0.07 18.60 7.27
N ASN A 19 -0.53 19.85 7.35
CA ASN A 19 -1.90 20.22 7.75
C ASN A 19 -2.37 19.59 9.09
N GLY A 20 -1.43 19.43 10.05
CA GLY A 20 -1.76 18.87 11.37
C GLY A 20 -1.87 17.34 11.43
N ALA A 21 -1.62 16.65 10.32
CA ALA A 21 -1.54 15.18 10.30
C ALA A 21 -0.08 14.73 10.11
N PRO A 22 0.40 13.71 10.85
CA PRO A 22 1.72 13.14 10.67
C PRO A 22 1.74 12.35 9.35
N VAL A 23 2.52 12.81 8.36
CA VAL A 23 2.58 12.19 7.03
C VAL A 23 3.71 11.18 6.95
N VAL A 24 4.89 11.53 7.42
CA VAL A 24 6.07 10.66 7.36
C VAL A 24 6.90 10.82 8.62
N SER A 25 7.23 9.69 9.25
CA SER A 25 8.20 9.64 10.32
C SER A 25 9.63 9.68 9.74
N VAL A 26 10.42 10.68 10.11
CA VAL A 26 11.80 10.87 9.61
C VAL A 26 12.69 9.63 9.83
N PRO A 27 12.67 8.96 11.00
CA PRO A 27 13.45 7.73 11.19
C PRO A 27 13.06 6.61 10.22
N ILE A 28 11.75 6.45 9.95
CA ILE A 28 11.26 5.45 9.00
C ILE A 28 11.71 5.80 7.57
N ALA A 29 11.64 7.06 7.19
CA ALA A 29 12.10 7.52 5.87
C ALA A 29 13.60 7.23 5.66
N ILE A 30 14.42 7.47 6.67
CA ILE A 30 15.86 7.17 6.63
C ILE A 30 16.09 5.65 6.49
N CYS A 31 15.41 4.83 7.29
CA CYS A 31 15.51 3.37 7.18
C CYS A 31 15.09 2.86 5.80
N LEU A 32 14.00 3.38 5.24
CA LEU A 32 13.53 3.04 3.89
C LEU A 32 14.56 3.45 2.83
N PHE A 33 15.17 4.63 2.97
CA PHE A 33 16.20 5.09 2.06
C PHE A 33 17.42 4.13 2.06
N PHE A 34 17.94 3.78 3.23
CA PHE A 34 19.05 2.83 3.34
C PHE A 34 18.71 1.42 2.85
N MET A 35 17.46 0.99 2.99
CA MET A 35 16.98 -0.28 2.45
C MET A 35 16.94 -0.28 0.92
N MET A 36 16.49 0.82 0.31
CA MET A 36 16.28 0.91 -1.14
C MET A 36 17.57 1.28 -1.90
N TYR A 37 18.46 2.09 -1.29
CA TYR A 37 19.66 2.61 -1.91
C TYR A 37 20.57 1.53 -2.55
N PRO A 38 20.98 0.45 -1.83
CA PRO A 38 21.87 -0.56 -2.41
C PRO A 38 21.25 -1.34 -3.57
N ILE A 39 19.92 -1.42 -3.62
CA ILE A 39 19.21 -2.09 -4.72
C ILE A 39 19.17 -1.18 -5.95
N MET A 40 18.88 0.10 -5.74
CA MET A 40 18.79 1.09 -6.82
C MET A 40 20.15 1.30 -7.52
N VAL A 41 21.23 1.31 -6.77
CA VAL A 41 22.61 1.46 -7.32
C VAL A 41 23.01 0.27 -8.21
N LYS A 42 22.46 -0.92 -7.97
CA LYS A 42 22.76 -2.12 -8.77
C LYS A 42 21.92 -2.25 -10.04
N ILE A 43 20.98 -1.35 -10.29
CA ILE A 43 20.13 -1.40 -11.47
C ILE A 43 20.92 -0.94 -12.70
N ASP A 44 20.97 -1.82 -13.69
CA ASP A 44 21.54 -1.53 -15.00
C ASP A 44 20.46 -0.90 -15.91
N PHE A 45 20.52 0.41 -16.05
CA PHE A 45 19.59 1.17 -16.88
C PHE A 45 19.65 0.79 -18.36
N GLY A 46 20.80 0.30 -18.86
CA GLY A 46 20.92 -0.18 -20.23
C GLY A 46 20.08 -1.44 -20.49
N LYS A 47 20.00 -2.33 -19.48
CA LYS A 47 19.11 -3.50 -19.56
C LYS A 47 17.64 -3.13 -19.45
N MET A 48 17.32 -2.02 -18.77
CA MET A 48 15.97 -1.51 -18.66
C MET A 48 15.37 -1.12 -20.03
N VAL A 49 16.14 -0.42 -20.87
CA VAL A 49 15.71 -0.03 -22.22
C VAL A 49 15.41 -1.26 -23.10
N LYS A 50 16.26 -2.28 -23.05
CA LYS A 50 16.03 -3.54 -23.77
C LYS A 50 14.82 -4.34 -23.23
N ALA A 51 14.57 -4.27 -21.93
CA ALA A 51 13.44 -4.96 -21.31
C ALA A 51 12.09 -4.33 -21.68
N SER A 52 12.05 -3.04 -22.06
CA SER A 52 10.84 -2.35 -22.48
C SER A 52 10.26 -2.88 -23.81
N GLU A 53 11.02 -3.64 -24.58
CA GLU A 53 10.52 -4.26 -25.82
C GLU A 53 9.47 -5.36 -25.56
N ASN A 54 9.51 -6.01 -24.41
CA ASN A 54 8.54 -7.02 -24.00
C ASN A 54 7.46 -6.46 -23.08
N LEU A 55 6.41 -5.89 -23.65
CA LEU A 55 5.29 -5.30 -22.88
C LEU A 55 4.33 -6.34 -22.29
N LYS A 56 4.35 -7.59 -22.74
CA LYS A 56 3.43 -8.65 -22.27
C LYS A 56 3.43 -8.84 -20.74
N PRO A 57 4.59 -8.99 -20.05
CA PRO A 57 4.60 -9.12 -18.60
C PRO A 57 4.12 -7.85 -17.89
N VAL A 58 4.39 -6.67 -18.46
CA VAL A 58 3.94 -5.39 -17.89
C VAL A 58 2.42 -5.31 -17.92
N ILE A 59 1.80 -5.59 -19.07
CA ILE A 59 0.34 -5.58 -19.22
C ILE A 59 -0.31 -6.62 -18.29
N LEU A 60 0.24 -7.84 -18.24
CA LEU A 60 -0.26 -8.88 -17.34
C LEU A 60 -0.24 -8.42 -15.87
N THR A 61 0.87 -7.84 -15.45
CA THR A 61 1.02 -7.32 -14.07
C THR A 61 0.02 -6.19 -13.78
N LEU A 62 -0.22 -5.30 -14.76
CA LEU A 62 -1.20 -4.23 -14.62
C LEU A 62 -2.62 -4.78 -14.46
N VAL A 63 -3.02 -5.73 -15.30
CA VAL A 63 -4.34 -6.36 -15.21
C VAL A 63 -4.53 -7.06 -13.87
N VAL A 64 -3.54 -7.79 -13.39
CA VAL A 64 -3.60 -8.47 -12.10
C VAL A 64 -3.65 -7.47 -10.94
N ASN A 65 -2.78 -6.45 -10.94
CA ASN A 65 -2.70 -5.48 -9.84
C ASN A 65 -3.90 -4.55 -9.75
N TRP A 66 -4.48 -4.16 -10.88
CA TRP A 66 -5.56 -3.16 -10.91
C TRP A 66 -6.94 -3.77 -11.21
N GLY A 67 -6.99 -4.89 -11.93
CA GLY A 67 -8.24 -5.57 -12.28
C GLY A 67 -8.63 -6.70 -11.31
N ILE A 68 -7.68 -7.45 -10.78
CA ILE A 68 -7.97 -8.63 -9.95
C ILE A 68 -7.74 -8.34 -8.45
N LYS A 69 -6.57 -7.83 -8.10
CA LYS A 69 -6.11 -7.67 -6.71
C LYS A 69 -7.06 -6.84 -5.84
N PRO A 70 -7.57 -5.66 -6.24
CA PRO A 70 -8.47 -4.86 -5.40
C PRO A 70 -9.77 -5.61 -5.04
N PHE A 71 -10.34 -6.32 -6.00
CA PHE A 71 -11.60 -7.05 -5.80
C PHE A 71 -11.41 -8.30 -4.95
N THR A 72 -10.33 -9.05 -5.17
CA THR A 72 -9.99 -10.20 -4.32
C THR A 72 -9.72 -9.75 -2.90
N MET A 73 -9.01 -8.64 -2.71
CA MET A 73 -8.72 -8.11 -1.38
C MET A 73 -9.99 -7.61 -0.68
N PHE A 74 -10.87 -6.94 -1.41
CA PHE A 74 -12.20 -6.55 -0.92
C PHE A 74 -12.99 -7.78 -0.46
N GLY A 75 -13.10 -8.82 -1.28
CA GLY A 75 -13.82 -10.04 -0.96
C GLY A 75 -13.24 -10.77 0.26
N ILE A 76 -11.94 -10.94 0.30
CA ILE A 76 -11.23 -11.60 1.40
C ILE A 76 -11.36 -10.78 2.69
N ALA A 77 -11.11 -9.48 2.65
CA ALA A 77 -11.24 -8.61 3.82
C ALA A 77 -12.66 -8.62 4.39
N THR A 78 -13.68 -8.52 3.54
CA THR A 78 -15.08 -8.57 3.96
C THR A 78 -15.45 -9.93 4.53
N LEU A 79 -15.01 -11.02 3.91
CA LEU A 79 -15.28 -12.37 4.41
C LEU A 79 -14.62 -12.62 5.77
N PHE A 80 -13.32 -12.36 5.88
CA PHE A 80 -12.58 -12.66 7.12
C PHE A 80 -12.95 -11.69 8.24
N LEU A 81 -12.85 -10.39 8.02
CA LEU A 81 -13.10 -9.39 9.06
C LEU A 81 -14.59 -9.13 9.30
N GLY A 82 -15.42 -9.26 8.26
CA GLY A 82 -16.86 -9.01 8.37
C GLY A 82 -17.68 -10.21 8.83
N VAL A 83 -17.19 -11.45 8.62
CA VAL A 83 -17.93 -12.67 8.99
C VAL A 83 -17.21 -13.44 10.09
N PHE A 84 -15.95 -13.82 9.90
CA PHE A 84 -15.25 -14.68 10.85
C PHE A 84 -14.75 -13.96 12.10
N PHE A 85 -14.26 -12.73 11.95
CA PHE A 85 -13.64 -11.98 13.05
C PHE A 85 -14.48 -10.80 13.55
N LYS A 86 -15.73 -10.68 13.11
CA LYS A 86 -16.62 -9.60 13.56
C LYS A 86 -16.78 -9.59 15.08
N ASP A 87 -17.00 -10.75 15.68
CA ASP A 87 -17.22 -10.89 17.12
C ASP A 87 -15.93 -10.73 17.96
N LEU A 88 -14.76 -10.87 17.28
CA LEU A 88 -13.45 -10.68 17.95
C LEU A 88 -13.04 -9.21 18.01
N LEU A 89 -13.68 -8.33 17.23
CA LEU A 89 -13.42 -6.89 17.15
C LEU A 89 -14.63 -6.08 17.63
N PRO A 90 -15.09 -6.27 18.90
CA PRO A 90 -16.17 -5.47 19.44
C PRO A 90 -15.68 -4.04 19.70
N GLY A 91 -16.43 -3.05 19.28
CA GLY A 91 -16.15 -1.65 19.55
C GLY A 91 -16.55 -0.73 18.41
N THR A 92 -16.61 0.54 18.72
CA THR A 92 -16.82 1.63 17.76
C THR A 92 -15.62 2.56 17.78
N GLU A 93 -15.26 3.11 16.64
CA GLU A 93 -14.20 4.09 16.48
C GLU A 93 -14.79 5.40 15.97
N MET A 94 -14.40 6.51 16.59
CA MET A 94 -14.77 7.84 16.16
C MET A 94 -13.91 8.26 14.97
N ILE A 95 -14.53 8.42 13.80
CA ILE A 95 -13.86 9.00 12.63
C ILE A 95 -14.09 10.52 12.64
N LYS A 96 -13.18 11.27 12.01
CA LYS A 96 -13.08 12.75 11.91
C LYS A 96 -14.39 13.41 11.53
N GLU A 97 -15.50 13.24 11.84
CA GLU A 97 -16.76 13.95 11.56
C GLU A 97 -17.87 13.58 12.58
N GLY A 98 -17.48 12.98 13.73
CA GLY A 98 -18.45 12.60 14.74
C GLY A 98 -19.30 11.39 14.35
N THR A 99 -18.93 10.67 13.30
CA THR A 99 -19.59 9.43 12.88
C THR A 99 -18.93 8.26 13.60
N GLU A 100 -19.70 7.57 14.41
CA GLU A 100 -19.26 6.31 15.03
C GLU A 100 -19.35 5.19 13.98
N VAL A 101 -18.24 4.51 13.76
CA VAL A 101 -18.16 3.36 12.84
C VAL A 101 -17.68 2.15 13.63
N GLU A 102 -18.30 1.01 13.34
CA GLU A 102 -17.89 -0.25 13.95
C GLU A 102 -16.44 -0.58 13.60
N LEU A 103 -15.65 -0.98 14.58
CA LEU A 103 -14.20 -1.17 14.49
C LEU A 103 -13.82 -2.15 13.36
N TYR A 104 -14.57 -3.23 13.15
CA TYR A 104 -14.29 -4.18 12.07
C TYR A 104 -14.39 -3.54 10.68
N ARG A 105 -15.29 -2.56 10.48
CA ARG A 105 -15.41 -1.82 9.20
C ARG A 105 -14.19 -0.95 8.94
N SER A 106 -13.65 -0.30 9.97
CA SER A 106 -12.41 0.47 9.88
C SER A 106 -11.25 -0.42 9.44
N TYR A 107 -11.14 -1.63 10.00
CA TYR A 107 -10.12 -2.61 9.57
C TYR A 107 -10.33 -3.11 8.15
N ILE A 108 -11.57 -3.38 7.72
CA ILE A 108 -11.88 -3.75 6.34
C ILE A 108 -11.43 -2.64 5.39
N SER A 109 -11.73 -1.39 5.71
CA SER A 109 -11.34 -0.24 4.89
C SER A 109 -9.84 -0.09 4.79
N GLY A 110 -9.12 -0.25 5.90
CA GLY A 110 -7.67 -0.28 5.92
C GLY A 110 -7.08 -1.40 5.05
N ALA A 111 -7.64 -2.61 5.14
CA ALA A 111 -7.22 -3.75 4.33
C ALA A 111 -7.49 -3.53 2.83
N ILE A 112 -8.62 -2.92 2.47
CA ILE A 112 -8.95 -2.57 1.09
C ILE A 112 -7.94 -1.55 0.54
N LEU A 113 -7.69 -0.47 1.27
CA LEU A 113 -6.73 0.57 0.86
C LEU A 113 -5.32 0.00 0.70
N LEU A 114 -4.88 -0.86 1.63
CA LEU A 114 -3.61 -1.57 1.52
C LEU A 114 -3.58 -2.51 0.32
N GLY A 115 -4.72 -3.16 0.03
CA GLY A 115 -4.87 -4.06 -1.11
C GLY A 115 -4.82 -3.37 -2.47
N ILE A 116 -5.33 -2.15 -2.57
CA ILE A 116 -5.28 -1.36 -3.82
C ILE A 116 -3.84 -0.95 -4.14
N ALA A 117 -3.07 -0.53 -3.12
CA ALA A 117 -1.70 -0.06 -3.34
C ALA A 117 -0.78 -1.18 -3.86
N PRO A 118 -0.12 -0.99 -5.01
CA PRO A 118 0.90 -1.93 -5.47
C PRO A 118 2.17 -1.79 -4.62
N CYS A 119 2.80 -2.92 -4.28
CA CYS A 119 4.09 -2.91 -3.59
C CYS A 119 5.20 -2.49 -4.57
N THR A 120 5.93 -1.43 -4.24
CA THR A 120 7.02 -0.92 -5.08
C THR A 120 8.39 -1.27 -4.53
N ALA A 121 8.57 -1.31 -3.23
CA ALA A 121 9.86 -1.53 -2.59
C ALA A 121 10.27 -3.00 -2.55
N MET A 122 9.44 -3.85 -1.97
CA MET A 122 9.77 -5.28 -1.77
C MET A 122 9.85 -6.07 -3.08
N VAL A 123 9.16 -5.65 -4.13
CA VAL A 123 9.19 -6.34 -5.42
C VAL A 123 10.59 -6.29 -6.06
N LEU A 124 11.34 -5.21 -5.88
CA LEU A 124 12.73 -5.11 -6.33
C LEU A 124 13.65 -6.04 -5.56
N VAL A 125 13.46 -6.16 -4.24
CA VAL A 125 14.21 -7.12 -3.39
C VAL A 125 13.95 -8.55 -3.85
N TRP A 126 12.69 -8.92 -4.02
CA TRP A 126 12.31 -10.27 -4.46
C TRP A 126 12.82 -10.59 -5.86
N SER A 127 12.74 -9.62 -6.78
CA SER A 127 13.31 -9.78 -8.13
C SER A 127 14.81 -10.01 -8.09
N PHE A 128 15.53 -9.29 -7.21
CA PHE A 128 16.97 -9.49 -7.03
C PHE A 128 17.29 -10.88 -6.46
N LEU A 129 16.60 -11.29 -5.39
CA LEU A 129 16.80 -12.60 -4.75
C LEU A 129 16.47 -13.77 -5.71
N ALA A 130 15.42 -13.63 -6.50
CA ALA A 130 15.00 -14.62 -7.49
C ALA A 130 15.87 -14.62 -8.77
N LYS A 131 16.91 -13.77 -8.83
CA LYS A 131 17.74 -13.56 -10.03
C LYS A 131 16.90 -13.23 -11.29
N GLY A 132 15.79 -12.52 -11.09
CA GLY A 132 14.89 -12.09 -12.14
C GLY A 132 15.45 -10.93 -12.97
N ASN A 133 14.72 -10.54 -14.02
CA ASN A 133 15.07 -9.40 -14.83
C ASN A 133 14.73 -8.08 -14.10
N GLN A 134 15.74 -7.50 -13.45
CA GLN A 134 15.59 -6.27 -12.66
C GLN A 134 15.15 -5.06 -13.50
N GLY A 135 15.60 -4.98 -14.75
CA GLY A 135 15.21 -3.92 -15.68
C GLY A 135 13.71 -3.94 -15.95
N LEU A 136 13.16 -5.12 -16.23
CA LEU A 136 11.73 -5.30 -16.42
C LEU A 136 10.94 -5.01 -15.14
N THR A 137 11.44 -5.45 -13.99
CA THR A 137 10.82 -5.19 -12.68
C THR A 137 10.76 -3.69 -12.39
N LEU A 138 11.81 -2.94 -12.71
CA LEU A 138 11.83 -1.49 -12.51
C LEU A 138 10.81 -0.79 -13.40
N ILE A 139 10.65 -1.21 -14.65
CA ILE A 139 9.62 -0.67 -15.55
C ILE A 139 8.23 -0.95 -14.98
N MET A 140 7.97 -2.17 -14.52
CA MET A 140 6.70 -2.52 -13.89
C MET A 140 6.41 -1.65 -12.67
N VAL A 141 7.41 -1.41 -11.81
CA VAL A 141 7.28 -0.54 -10.64
C VAL A 141 6.98 0.90 -11.06
N ALA A 142 7.69 1.43 -12.03
CA ALA A 142 7.49 2.80 -12.52
C ALA A 142 6.08 3.00 -13.09
N VAL A 143 5.63 2.10 -13.96
CA VAL A 143 4.29 2.16 -14.55
C VAL A 143 3.20 2.00 -13.51
N ASN A 144 3.35 1.04 -12.56
CA ASN A 144 2.42 0.88 -11.45
C ASN A 144 2.35 2.11 -10.55
N SER A 145 3.48 2.78 -10.30
CA SER A 145 3.53 4.01 -9.49
C SER A 145 2.81 5.17 -10.18
N LEU A 146 2.95 5.32 -11.48
CA LEU A 146 2.20 6.33 -12.25
C LEU A 146 0.70 6.06 -12.23
N LEU A 147 0.29 4.82 -12.46
CA LEU A 147 -1.12 4.42 -12.40
C LEU A 147 -1.70 4.55 -10.99
N MET A 148 -0.89 4.34 -9.95
CA MET A 148 -1.31 4.53 -8.57
C MET A 148 -1.79 5.97 -8.32
N ILE A 149 -1.09 6.97 -8.84
CA ILE A 149 -1.49 8.38 -8.70
C ILE A 149 -2.90 8.62 -9.28
N ALA A 150 -3.21 8.00 -10.41
CA ALA A 150 -4.50 8.17 -11.09
C ALA A 150 -5.62 7.27 -10.51
N LEU A 151 -5.34 5.99 -10.28
CA LEU A 151 -6.36 4.98 -9.98
C LEU A 151 -6.59 4.73 -8.49
N TYR A 152 -5.61 5.02 -7.62
CA TYR A 152 -5.72 4.74 -6.19
C TYR A 152 -6.91 5.47 -5.54
N GLY A 153 -7.01 6.77 -5.80
CA GLY A 153 -8.12 7.57 -5.28
C GLY A 153 -9.48 7.16 -5.83
N LEU A 154 -9.54 6.84 -7.13
CA LEU A 154 -10.77 6.42 -7.79
C LEU A 154 -11.28 5.08 -7.26
N LEU A 155 -10.40 4.06 -7.24
CA LEU A 155 -10.74 2.73 -6.73
C LEU A 155 -10.98 2.73 -5.22
N GLY A 156 -10.20 3.48 -4.46
CA GLY A 156 -10.38 3.64 -3.03
C GLY A 156 -11.77 4.22 -2.72
N ARG A 157 -12.12 5.32 -3.36
CA ARG A 157 -13.43 5.94 -3.19
C ARG A 157 -14.58 5.02 -3.59
N TRP A 158 -14.44 4.30 -4.68
CA TRP A 158 -15.48 3.38 -5.15
C TRP A 158 -15.65 2.18 -4.22
N LEU A 159 -14.56 1.50 -3.85
CA LEU A 159 -14.61 0.32 -2.98
C LEU A 159 -15.00 0.65 -1.54
N LEU A 160 -14.56 1.78 -0.99
CA LEU A 160 -14.99 2.26 0.32
C LEU A 160 -16.46 2.68 0.30
N GLY A 161 -16.93 3.32 -0.77
CA GLY A 161 -18.34 3.67 -0.95
C GLY A 161 -19.25 2.45 -0.96
N VAL A 162 -18.85 1.34 -1.57
CA VAL A 162 -19.56 0.06 -1.51
C VAL A 162 -19.67 -0.48 -0.07
N ASN A 163 -18.64 -0.26 0.75
CA ASN A 163 -18.63 -0.67 2.16
C ASN A 163 -19.31 0.33 3.11
N GLN A 164 -19.96 1.37 2.56
CA GLN A 164 -20.64 2.44 3.33
C GLN A 164 -19.73 3.15 4.35
N MET A 165 -18.46 3.26 4.04
CA MET A 165 -17.52 4.01 4.87
C MET A 165 -17.47 5.47 4.42
N PRO A 166 -17.41 6.43 5.36
CA PRO A 166 -17.17 7.82 5.00
C PRO A 166 -15.82 7.95 4.30
N VAL A 167 -15.85 8.48 3.09
CA VAL A 167 -14.62 8.69 2.29
C VAL A 167 -14.11 10.09 2.62
N PRO A 168 -12.85 10.27 3.04
CA PRO A 168 -12.26 11.57 3.31
C PRO A 168 -12.13 12.43 2.05
#